data_44c639ecc7ba2ea67e50e398b32a779e
#
_entry.id   44c639ecc7ba2ea67e50e398b32a779e
#
_cell.length_a   1.000
_cell.length_b   1.000
_cell.length_c   1.000
_cell.angle_alpha   90.00
_cell.angle_beta   90.00
_cell.angle_gamma   90.00
#
_symmetry.space_group_name_H-M   'P 1'
#
loop_
_entity.id
_entity.type
_entity.pdbx_description
1 polymer ?
#
loop_
_entity_poly.entity_id
_entity_poly.type
_entity_poly.pdbx_seq_one_letter_code
_entity_poly.pdbx_strand_id
1 'polypeptide(L)' 'MYVKQKLIYVKADDFGSLPAIGRQIVFDGKRYMVTDSTDEDGVYTITMEANRTK' A
#
# COMPACT_ATOMS: atom_id res chain seq x y z
N MET A 1 18.50 7.96 7.28
CA MET A 1 17.22 7.74 6.62
C MET A 1 16.76 6.30 6.72
N TYR A 2 15.50 6.12 6.91
CA TYR A 2 14.99 4.80 7.23
C TYR A 2 13.72 4.54 6.45
N VAL A 3 13.68 3.43 5.73
CA VAL A 3 12.52 3.05 4.95
C VAL A 3 12.02 1.70 5.42
N LYS A 4 10.75 1.63 5.73
CA LYS A 4 10.13 0.40 6.17
C LYS A 4 9.07 -0.03 5.17
N GLN A 5 9.19 -1.23 4.70
CA GLN A 5 8.22 -1.78 3.75
C GLN A 5 7.15 -2.55 4.47
N LYS A 6 5.96 -2.50 3.92
CA LYS A 6 4.84 -3.24 4.46
C LYS A 6 4.04 -3.83 3.31
N LEU A 7 3.72 -5.08 3.45
CA LEU A 7 2.93 -5.79 2.45
C LEU A 7 1.58 -6.13 3.05
N ILE A 8 0.52 -5.73 2.36
CA ILE A 8 -0.83 -6.05 2.84
C ILE A 8 -1.62 -6.74 1.74
N TYR A 9 -2.58 -7.55 2.18
CA TYR A 9 -3.52 -8.22 1.30
C TYR A 9 -4.91 -7.74 1.66
N VAL A 10 -5.64 -7.25 0.68
CA VAL A 10 -6.99 -6.78 0.92
C VAL A 10 -7.90 -7.32 -0.15
N LYS A 11 -9.16 -7.50 0.20
CA LYS A 11 -10.14 -7.95 -0.78
C LYS A 11 -10.51 -6.80 -1.68
N ALA A 12 -10.56 -7.07 -2.98
CA ALA A 12 -10.90 -6.06 -3.95
C ALA A 12 -12.27 -5.45 -3.66
N ASP A 13 -13.22 -6.28 -3.25
CA ASP A 13 -14.57 -5.80 -2.97
C ASP A 13 -14.60 -4.80 -1.83
N ASP A 14 -13.76 -5.00 -0.84
CA ASP A 14 -13.73 -4.12 0.32
C ASP A 14 -12.91 -2.87 0.06
N PHE A 15 -11.87 -3.00 -0.75
CA PHE A 15 -10.95 -1.90 -0.94
C PHE A 15 -11.40 -0.95 -2.05
N GLY A 16 -12.00 -1.47 -3.09
CA GLY A 16 -12.43 -0.68 -4.22
C GLY A 16 -11.42 -0.75 -5.35
N SER A 17 -10.97 0.39 -5.82
CA SER A 17 -10.05 0.43 -6.94
C SER A 17 -8.63 0.11 -6.49
N LEU A 18 -7.89 -0.56 -7.37
CA LEU A 18 -6.49 -0.83 -7.11
C LEU A 18 -5.71 0.47 -7.07
N PRO A 19 -4.96 0.74 -6.01
CA PRO A 19 -4.22 2.00 -5.93
C PRO A 19 -3.07 2.02 -6.93
N ALA A 20 -2.84 3.19 -7.48
CA ALA A 20 -1.75 3.37 -8.43
C ALA A 20 -0.42 3.42 -7.69
N ILE A 21 0.63 2.98 -8.38
CA ILE A 21 1.98 3.08 -7.84
C ILE A 21 2.34 4.54 -7.68
N GLY A 22 2.91 4.87 -6.53
CA GLY A 22 3.26 6.24 -6.22
C GLY A 22 2.19 6.97 -5.42
N ARG A 23 1.05 6.35 -5.23
CA ARG A 23 -0.04 6.98 -4.50
C ARG A 23 0.22 6.87 -3.00
N GLN A 24 -0.14 7.92 -2.30
CA GLN A 24 -0.02 7.91 -0.85
C GLN A 24 -1.32 7.42 -0.23
N ILE A 25 -1.19 6.59 0.78
CA ILE A 25 -2.34 6.13 1.54
C ILE A 25 -2.03 6.26 3.02
N VAL A 26 -3.09 6.40 3.81
CA VAL A 26 -2.95 6.45 5.26
C VAL A 26 -3.46 5.13 5.80
N PHE A 27 -2.63 4.46 6.55
CA PHE A 27 -2.96 3.18 7.12
C PHE A 27 -2.53 3.17 8.58
N ASP A 28 -3.49 2.93 9.46
CA ASP A 28 -3.22 2.86 10.90
C ASP A 28 -2.56 4.16 11.40
N GLY A 29 -3.02 5.28 10.87
CA GLY A 29 -2.54 6.58 11.30
C GLY A 29 -1.19 6.98 10.74
N LYS A 30 -0.64 6.19 9.83
CA LYS A 30 0.67 6.48 9.24
C LYS A 30 0.54 6.59 7.74
N ARG A 31 1.36 7.43 7.16
CA ARG A 31 1.37 7.63 5.73
C ARG A 31 2.34 6.67 5.07
N TYR A 32 1.86 6.04 4.03
CA TYR A 32 2.67 5.13 3.24
C TYR A 32 2.56 5.49 1.78
N MET A 33 3.58 5.15 1.02
CA MET A 33 3.53 5.32 -0.43
C MET A 33 3.50 3.95 -1.07
N VAL A 34 2.57 3.75 -1.99
CA VAL A 34 2.45 2.49 -2.70
C VAL A 34 3.59 2.35 -3.68
N THR A 35 4.37 1.29 -3.54
CA THR A 35 5.49 1.04 -4.45
C THR A 35 5.16 -0.07 -5.44
N ASP A 36 4.17 -0.90 -5.13
CA ASP A 36 3.75 -1.94 -6.04
C ASP A 36 2.35 -2.38 -5.66
N SER A 37 1.59 -2.78 -6.65
CA SER A 37 0.25 -3.27 -6.38
C SER A 37 -0.14 -4.24 -7.48
N THR A 38 -0.79 -5.34 -7.08
CA THR A 38 -1.25 -6.34 -8.02
C THR A 38 -2.65 -6.79 -7.65
N ASP A 39 -3.38 -7.24 -8.66
CA ASP A 39 -4.73 -7.73 -8.49
C ASP A 39 -4.74 -9.18 -8.94
N GLU A 40 -5.04 -10.07 -8.01
CA GLU A 40 -5.01 -11.50 -8.31
C GLU A 40 -6.19 -12.18 -7.63
N ASP A 41 -7.08 -12.73 -8.43
CA ASP A 41 -8.23 -13.49 -7.91
C ASP A 41 -9.07 -12.68 -6.92
N GLY A 42 -9.25 -11.40 -7.21
CA GLY A 42 -10.06 -10.56 -6.34
C GLY A 42 -9.38 -10.15 -5.06
N VAL A 43 -8.09 -10.40 -4.95
CA VAL A 43 -7.30 -9.98 -3.80
C VAL A 43 -6.21 -9.04 -4.28
N TYR A 44 -6.13 -7.88 -3.66
CA TYR A 44 -5.07 -6.93 -3.97
C TYR A 44 -3.90 -7.18 -3.05
N THR A 45 -2.72 -7.28 -3.64
CA THR A 45 -1.48 -7.32 -2.88
C THR A 45 -0.81 -5.98 -3.04
N ILE A 46 -0.68 -5.25 -1.95
CA ILE A 46 -0.19 -3.89 -1.99
C ILE A 46 1.09 -3.80 -1.17
N THR A 47 2.16 -3.38 -1.83
CA THR A 47 3.43 -3.13 -1.18
C THR A 47 3.57 -1.63 -1.00
N MET A 48 3.84 -1.21 0.21
CA MET A 48 3.97 0.20 0.49
C MET A 48 5.13 0.45 1.43
N GLU A 49 5.62 1.67 1.40
CA GLU A 49 6.77 2.06 2.20
C GLU A 49 6.43 3.25 3.07
N ALA A 50 6.85 3.16 4.33
CA ALA A 50 6.78 4.29 5.24
C ALA A 50 8.12 4.98 5.20
N ASN A 51 8.15 6.20 4.71
CA ASN A 51 9.38 6.96 4.61
C ASN A 51 9.55 7.82 5.85
N ARG A 52 10.57 7.53 6.63
CA ARG A 52 10.84 8.32 7.81
C ARG A 52 11.97 9.24 7.53
N THR A 53 11.67 10.48 7.43
CA THR A 53 12.75 11.43 7.38
C THR A 53 12.80 12.09 8.71
N LYS A 54 13.71 12.20 9.27
CA LYS A 54 13.77 12.73 10.50
C LYS A 54 13.76 13.56 10.90
#